data_7fba1be0a69a861973f5744a0525aa1d
#
_entry.id   7fba1be0a69a861973f5744a0525aa1d
#
_cell.length_a   1.000
_cell.length_b   1.000
_cell.length_c   1.000
_cell.angle_alpha   90.00
_cell.angle_beta   90.00
_cell.angle_gamma   90.00
#
_symmetry.space_group_name_H-M   'P 1'
#
loop_
_entity.id
_entity.type
_entity.pdbx_description
1 polymer ?
#
loop_
_entity_poly.entity_id
_entity_poly.type
_entity_poly.pdbx_seq_one_letter_code
_entity_poly.pdbx_strand_id
1 'polypeptide(L)'
;VINLLGDKRLNHQTQLLGGLLVQESRQLLQEFFQTKRQDARMHHHPLREDALRTPAEAFQQLPGYPWSEHYISDMPALAGLRMHYLDEGPRDAPLTYLCLPGDPAWSYLYRKMIPVFLQAGARVVAPDLIGFGKSDKLKKDSAHTFSWHRQVLLEFIERLGLKRVVLVVQDWG
;
A
#
# COMPACT_ATOMS: atom_id res chain seq x y z
N VAL A 1 -20.46 -31.82 13.36
CA VAL A 1 -20.28 -30.48 13.92
C VAL A 1 -20.87 -30.45 15.30
N ILE A 2 -20.06 -30.23 16.34
CA ILE A 2 -20.53 -30.19 17.74
C ILE A 2 -21.01 -28.76 18.01
N ASN A 3 -22.30 -28.59 18.34
CA ASN A 3 -22.85 -27.31 18.77
C ASN A 3 -22.63 -27.12 20.28
N LEU A 4 -21.48 -26.62 20.66
CA LEU A 4 -21.10 -26.37 22.05
C LEU A 4 -22.01 -25.37 22.77
N LEU A 5 -22.62 -24.42 22.03
CA LEU A 5 -23.42 -23.34 22.60
C LEU A 5 -24.87 -23.79 22.93
N GLY A 6 -25.31 -24.93 22.37
CA GLY A 6 -26.60 -25.55 22.64
C GLY A 6 -26.53 -26.79 23.55
N ASP A 7 -25.35 -27.12 24.09
CA ASP A 7 -25.17 -28.32 24.93
C ASP A 7 -25.71 -28.07 26.35
N LYS A 8 -26.79 -28.73 26.68
CA LYS A 8 -27.46 -28.60 27.99
C LYS A 8 -26.63 -29.04 29.21
N ARG A 9 -25.47 -29.65 28.98
CA ARG A 9 -24.51 -30.05 30.02
C ARG A 9 -23.63 -28.90 30.48
N LEU A 10 -23.59 -27.75 29.73
CA LEU A 10 -22.83 -26.57 30.10
C LEU A 10 -23.66 -25.67 31.00
N ASN A 11 -22.99 -25.08 32.01
CA ASN A 11 -23.60 -24.18 32.98
C ASN A 11 -24.14 -22.88 32.39
N HIS A 12 -23.72 -22.53 31.17
CA HIS A 12 -24.18 -21.33 30.45
C HIS A 12 -24.93 -21.73 29.19
N GLN A 13 -26.15 -21.21 29.06
CA GLN A 13 -26.98 -21.35 27.87
C GLN A 13 -26.92 -20.03 27.10
N THR A 14 -26.35 -20.06 25.91
CA THR A 14 -26.20 -18.86 25.07
C THR A 14 -27.20 -18.91 23.93
N GLN A 15 -28.02 -17.85 23.79
CA GLN A 15 -28.85 -17.68 22.62
C GLN A 15 -27.99 -17.19 21.45
N LEU A 16 -27.97 -17.97 20.37
CA LEU A 16 -27.31 -17.61 19.13
C LEU A 16 -28.31 -16.92 18.20
N LEU A 17 -28.10 -15.65 17.94
CA LEU A 17 -28.76 -14.91 16.87
C LEU A 17 -27.84 -14.96 15.64
N GLY A 18 -28.18 -15.83 14.69
CA GLY A 18 -27.49 -15.88 13.41
C GLY A 18 -28.06 -14.84 12.44
N GLY A 19 -27.26 -14.43 11.46
CA GLY A 19 -27.70 -13.56 10.36
C GLY A 19 -27.50 -12.06 10.57
N LEU A 20 -27.01 -11.62 11.74
CA LEU A 20 -26.69 -10.22 11.97
C LEU A 20 -25.43 -9.82 11.18
N LEU A 21 -25.52 -8.76 10.38
CA LEU A 21 -24.41 -8.19 9.59
C LEU A 21 -23.68 -9.24 8.69
N VAL A 22 -24.38 -10.25 8.19
CA VAL A 22 -23.75 -11.32 7.37
C VAL A 22 -23.13 -10.79 6.10
N GLN A 23 -23.80 -9.85 5.44
CA GLN A 23 -23.32 -9.25 4.17
C GLN A 23 -22.06 -8.40 4.42
N GLU A 24 -22.10 -7.54 5.41
CA GLU A 24 -20.99 -6.65 5.80
C GLU A 24 -19.78 -7.46 6.28
N SER A 25 -20.02 -8.46 7.14
CA SER A 25 -18.93 -9.35 7.59
C SER A 25 -18.31 -10.13 6.45
N ARG A 26 -19.13 -10.63 5.51
CA ARG A 26 -18.64 -11.34 4.33
C ARG A 26 -17.79 -10.44 3.45
N GLN A 27 -18.26 -9.22 3.17
CA GLN A 27 -17.53 -8.26 2.36
C GLN A 27 -16.20 -7.88 3.00
N LEU A 28 -16.20 -7.57 4.30
CA LEU A 28 -14.99 -7.22 5.05
C LEU A 28 -13.97 -8.35 5.04
N LEU A 29 -14.40 -9.59 5.24
CA LEU A 29 -13.53 -10.76 5.18
C LEU A 29 -13.00 -11.01 3.77
N GLN A 30 -13.82 -10.84 2.74
CA GLN A 30 -13.39 -11.00 1.35
C GLN A 30 -12.33 -9.95 0.98
N GLU A 31 -12.55 -8.69 1.32
CA GLU A 31 -11.60 -7.59 1.08
C GLU A 31 -10.28 -7.84 1.84
N PHE A 32 -10.36 -8.22 3.11
CA PHE A 32 -9.18 -8.56 3.92
C PHE A 32 -8.36 -9.69 3.29
N PHE A 33 -9.00 -10.82 2.93
CA PHE A 33 -8.27 -11.95 2.34
C PHE A 33 -7.79 -11.68 0.91
N GLN A 34 -8.48 -10.84 0.14
CA GLN A 34 -8.00 -10.40 -1.17
C GLN A 34 -6.74 -9.57 -1.03
N THR A 35 -6.75 -8.57 -0.14
CA THR A 35 -5.58 -7.73 0.15
C THR A 35 -4.40 -8.57 0.62
N LYS A 36 -4.60 -9.46 1.60
CA LYS A 36 -3.53 -10.34 2.11
C LYS A 36 -2.95 -11.28 1.04
N ARG A 37 -3.80 -11.80 0.13
CA ARG A 37 -3.32 -12.62 -0.99
C ARG A 37 -2.54 -11.82 -2.02
N GLN A 38 -2.94 -10.57 -2.25
CA GLN A 38 -2.26 -9.65 -3.15
C GLN A 38 -0.90 -9.27 -2.59
N ASP A 39 -0.83 -8.90 -1.32
CA ASP A 39 0.42 -8.61 -0.61
C ASP A 39 1.39 -9.81 -0.65
N ALA A 40 0.91 -11.02 -0.34
CA ALA A 40 1.73 -12.23 -0.39
C ALA A 40 2.27 -12.52 -1.80
N ARG A 41 1.45 -12.31 -2.84
CA ARG A 41 1.91 -12.43 -4.24
C ARG A 41 2.96 -11.40 -4.61
N MET A 42 2.82 -10.17 -4.12
CA MET A 42 3.77 -9.10 -4.40
C MET A 42 5.11 -9.29 -3.69
N HIS A 43 5.12 -9.90 -2.51
CA HIS A 43 6.39 -10.28 -1.85
C HIS A 43 7.20 -11.29 -2.68
N HIS A 44 6.52 -12.19 -3.40
CA HIS A 44 7.13 -13.19 -4.30
C HIS A 44 7.15 -12.76 -5.76
N HIS A 45 6.88 -11.48 -6.06
CA HIS A 45 6.90 -10.97 -7.43
C HIS A 45 8.28 -11.21 -8.07
N PRO A 46 8.36 -11.84 -9.26
CA PRO A 46 9.63 -12.13 -9.91
C PRO A 46 10.42 -10.85 -10.17
N LEU A 47 11.71 -10.89 -9.92
CA LEU A 47 12.60 -9.78 -10.21
C LEU A 47 13.05 -9.87 -11.68
N ARG A 48 12.95 -8.77 -12.40
CA ARG A 48 13.48 -8.66 -13.77
C ARG A 48 15.01 -8.75 -13.76
N GLU A 49 15.60 -9.33 -14.80
CA GLU A 49 17.06 -9.51 -14.92
C GLU A 49 17.82 -8.18 -14.97
N ASP A 50 17.20 -7.14 -15.54
CA ASP A 50 17.76 -5.79 -15.65
C ASP A 50 17.45 -4.90 -14.43
N ALA A 51 16.90 -5.46 -13.37
CA ALA A 51 16.55 -4.74 -12.14
C ALA A 51 17.25 -5.31 -10.91
N LEU A 52 17.27 -4.51 -9.85
CA LEU A 52 17.69 -4.86 -8.49
C LEU A 52 16.52 -4.65 -7.53
N ARG A 53 16.52 -5.40 -6.45
CA ARG A 53 15.60 -5.23 -5.32
C ARG A 53 16.40 -5.18 -4.03
N THR A 54 16.18 -4.15 -3.24
CA THR A 54 16.78 -4.07 -1.91
C THR A 54 16.17 -5.17 -1.03
N PRO A 55 17.00 -5.96 -0.33
CA PRO A 55 16.49 -6.99 0.58
C PRO A 55 15.58 -6.41 1.66
N ALA A 56 14.53 -7.15 2.05
CA ALA A 56 13.55 -6.69 3.04
C ALA A 56 14.19 -6.40 4.41
N GLU A 57 15.27 -7.09 4.73
CA GLU A 57 16.02 -6.91 5.97
C GLU A 57 16.60 -5.50 6.13
N ALA A 58 16.89 -4.80 5.02
CA ALA A 58 17.37 -3.42 5.04
C ALA A 58 16.32 -2.41 5.55
N PHE A 59 15.06 -2.81 5.59
CA PHE A 59 13.94 -1.97 6.00
C PHE A 59 13.36 -2.35 7.36
N GLN A 60 14.00 -3.29 8.06
CA GLN A 60 13.57 -3.68 9.40
C GLN A 60 13.90 -2.60 10.42
N GLN A 61 13.03 -2.47 11.44
CA GLN A 61 13.23 -1.59 12.59
C GLN A 61 13.42 -0.09 12.24
N LEU A 62 12.76 0.39 11.19
CA LEU A 62 12.79 1.81 10.82
C LEU A 62 12.05 2.67 11.88
N PRO A 63 12.74 3.60 12.57
CA PRO A 63 12.10 4.41 13.60
C PRO A 63 10.98 5.29 13.04
N GLY A 64 9.79 5.21 13.65
CA GLY A 64 8.64 6.04 13.28
C GLY A 64 8.04 5.71 11.92
N TYR A 65 8.16 4.46 11.45
CA TYR A 65 7.62 4.00 10.17
C TYR A 65 6.75 2.73 10.34
N PRO A 66 5.60 2.84 11.03
CA PRO A 66 4.74 1.69 11.32
C PRO A 66 3.74 1.36 10.20
N TRP A 67 3.88 1.97 9.03
CA TRP A 67 2.90 1.96 7.95
C TRP A 67 2.85 0.61 7.22
N SER A 68 1.65 0.26 6.74
CA SER A 68 1.46 -0.96 5.94
C SER A 68 2.11 -0.83 4.55
N GLU A 69 2.80 -1.88 4.14
CA GLU A 69 3.41 -1.94 2.81
C GLU A 69 2.37 -2.31 1.76
N HIS A 70 2.30 -1.52 0.70
CA HIS A 70 1.53 -1.86 -0.50
C HIS A 70 2.46 -1.94 -1.70
N TYR A 71 2.13 -2.82 -2.64
CA TYR A 71 2.92 -3.00 -3.87
C TYR A 71 2.00 -3.06 -5.08
N ILE A 72 2.48 -2.54 -6.20
CA ILE A 72 1.81 -2.59 -7.48
C ILE A 72 2.81 -2.97 -8.58
N SER A 73 2.39 -3.81 -9.53
CA SER A 73 3.22 -4.28 -10.65
C SER A 73 2.44 -4.47 -11.94
N ASP A 74 1.12 -4.24 -11.91
CA ASP A 74 0.19 -4.47 -13.00
C ASP A 74 -0.07 -3.23 -13.87
N MET A 75 0.69 -2.15 -13.65
CA MET A 75 0.64 -0.96 -14.51
C MET A 75 1.52 -1.17 -15.75
N PRO A 76 1.02 -0.86 -16.97
CA PRO A 76 1.78 -1.01 -18.22
C PRO A 76 3.16 -0.34 -18.19
N ALA A 77 3.26 0.88 -17.66
CA ALA A 77 4.52 1.61 -17.59
C ALA A 77 5.58 0.94 -16.70
N LEU A 78 5.19 0.11 -15.74
CA LEU A 78 6.14 -0.65 -14.91
C LEU A 78 6.79 -1.80 -15.67
N ALA A 79 6.12 -2.34 -16.71
CA ALA A 79 6.63 -3.43 -17.53
C ALA A 79 7.18 -4.61 -16.69
N GLY A 80 6.48 -4.98 -15.62
CA GLY A 80 6.86 -6.06 -14.71
C GLY A 80 7.80 -5.66 -13.57
N LEU A 81 8.11 -4.37 -13.38
CA LEU A 81 8.73 -3.88 -12.15
C LEU A 81 7.68 -3.81 -11.04
N ARG A 82 8.13 -3.94 -9.80
CA ARG A 82 7.31 -3.78 -8.61
C ARG A 82 7.56 -2.42 -7.97
N MET A 83 6.51 -1.65 -7.76
CA MET A 83 6.54 -0.36 -7.07
C MET A 83 5.89 -0.48 -5.69
N HIS A 84 6.57 0.02 -4.66
CA HIS A 84 6.05 0.14 -3.30
C HIS A 84 5.37 1.49 -3.11
N TYR A 85 4.35 1.53 -2.25
CA TYR A 85 3.71 2.77 -1.82
C TYR A 85 3.05 2.60 -0.45
N LEU A 86 2.83 3.71 0.24
CA LEU A 86 1.97 3.81 1.40
C LEU A 86 0.60 4.33 0.97
N ASP A 87 -0.47 3.84 1.61
CA ASP A 87 -1.85 4.28 1.38
C ASP A 87 -2.61 4.24 2.71
N GLU A 88 -2.60 5.35 3.42
CA GLU A 88 -3.08 5.46 4.79
C GLU A 88 -4.27 6.43 4.88
N GLY A 89 -5.17 6.16 5.82
CA GLY A 89 -6.38 6.95 6.05
C GLY A 89 -7.59 6.50 5.23
N PRO A 90 -8.74 7.18 5.36
CA PRO A 90 -9.97 6.79 4.70
C PRO A 90 -9.88 6.96 3.17
N ARG A 91 -10.30 5.94 2.42
CA ARG A 91 -10.28 6.00 0.94
C ARG A 91 -11.26 7.02 0.36
N ASP A 92 -12.30 7.34 1.10
CA ASP A 92 -13.32 8.35 0.77
C ASP A 92 -13.03 9.73 1.37
N ALA A 93 -11.84 9.92 1.94
CA ALA A 93 -11.43 11.20 2.49
C ALA A 93 -11.64 12.35 1.49
N PRO A 94 -12.05 13.54 1.97
CA PRO A 94 -12.31 14.69 1.11
C PRO A 94 -11.04 15.21 0.40
N LEU A 95 -9.87 14.86 0.90
CA LEU A 95 -8.58 15.29 0.39
C LEU A 95 -7.55 14.15 0.46
N THR A 96 -6.72 14.04 -0.57
CA THR A 96 -5.59 13.12 -0.60
C THR A 96 -4.28 13.89 -0.72
N TYR A 97 -3.37 13.68 0.23
CA TYR A 97 -1.99 14.14 0.10
C TYR A 97 -1.18 13.09 -0.67
N LEU A 98 -0.68 13.46 -1.84
CA LEU A 98 0.26 12.66 -2.63
C LEU A 98 1.67 13.16 -2.36
N CYS A 99 2.44 12.37 -1.60
CA CYS A 99 3.77 12.72 -1.14
C CYS A 99 4.82 12.11 -2.08
N LEU A 100 5.47 12.95 -2.88
CA LEU A 100 6.47 12.53 -3.87
C LEU A 100 7.87 12.92 -3.40
N PRO A 101 8.69 11.95 -2.99
CA PRO A 101 10.08 12.20 -2.63
C PRO A 101 10.93 12.38 -3.89
N GLY A 102 11.97 13.19 -3.77
CA GLY A 102 13.01 13.31 -4.80
C GLY A 102 14.18 12.35 -4.59
N ASP A 103 15.20 12.51 -5.41
CA ASP A 103 16.43 11.70 -5.35
C ASP A 103 17.32 12.14 -4.15
N PRO A 104 17.85 11.20 -3.35
CA PRO A 104 17.65 9.74 -3.31
C PRO A 104 16.59 9.30 -2.28
N ALA A 105 15.66 10.19 -1.92
CA ALA A 105 14.68 9.94 -0.87
C ALA A 105 13.60 8.93 -1.30
N TRP A 106 12.82 8.48 -0.33
CA TRP A 106 11.71 7.56 -0.49
C TRP A 106 10.63 7.87 0.57
N SER A 107 9.53 7.17 0.61
CA SER A 107 8.36 7.48 1.47
C SER A 107 8.72 7.66 2.97
N TYR A 108 9.82 7.11 3.44
CA TYR A 108 10.34 7.33 4.79
C TYR A 108 10.60 8.81 5.13
N LEU A 109 10.88 9.63 4.12
CA LEU A 109 11.02 11.09 4.28
C LEU A 109 9.81 11.69 4.99
N TYR A 110 8.63 11.25 4.62
CA TYR A 110 7.35 11.80 5.07
C TYR A 110 6.83 11.21 6.39
N ARG A 111 7.56 10.28 7.03
CA ARG A 111 7.12 9.56 8.23
C ARG A 111 6.61 10.44 9.38
N LYS A 112 7.12 11.66 9.50
CA LYS A 112 6.68 12.62 10.54
C LYS A 112 5.51 13.49 10.08
N MET A 113 5.30 13.64 8.78
CA MET A 113 4.21 14.43 8.20
C MET A 113 2.91 13.61 8.09
N ILE A 114 3.03 12.34 7.76
CA ILE A 114 1.88 11.43 7.59
C ILE A 114 0.92 11.49 8.78
N PRO A 115 1.34 11.39 10.05
CA PRO A 115 0.42 11.47 11.20
C PRO A 115 -0.35 12.78 11.25
N VAL A 116 0.27 13.90 10.86
CA VAL A 116 -0.39 15.22 10.86
C VAL A 116 -1.50 15.26 9.81
N PHE A 117 -1.26 14.76 8.62
CA PHE A 117 -2.26 14.69 7.56
C PHE A 117 -3.43 13.76 7.91
N LEU A 118 -3.12 12.62 8.53
CA LEU A 118 -4.14 11.66 8.99
C LEU A 118 -5.02 12.26 10.10
N GLN A 119 -4.43 13.01 11.04
CA GLN A 119 -5.18 13.71 12.09
C GLN A 119 -6.13 14.78 11.52
N ALA A 120 -5.80 15.36 10.37
CA ALA A 120 -6.69 16.26 9.64
C ALA A 120 -7.81 15.53 8.85
N GLY A 121 -7.92 14.20 8.98
CA GLY A 121 -8.95 13.40 8.31
C GLY A 121 -8.67 13.17 6.81
N ALA A 122 -7.44 13.38 6.36
CA ALA A 122 -7.06 13.18 4.97
C ALA A 122 -6.57 11.76 4.70
N ARG A 123 -6.58 11.35 3.42
CA ARG A 123 -5.85 10.19 2.91
C ARG A 123 -4.43 10.61 2.56
N VAL A 124 -3.45 9.75 2.80
CA VAL A 124 -2.05 9.98 2.45
C VAL A 124 -1.57 8.84 1.56
N VAL A 125 -1.06 9.17 0.39
CA VAL A 125 -0.44 8.23 -0.54
C VAL A 125 1.00 8.66 -0.77
N ALA A 126 1.95 7.76 -0.54
CA ALA A 126 3.38 8.05 -0.69
C ALA A 126 4.08 6.89 -1.43
N PRO A 127 4.26 6.99 -2.75
CA PRO A 127 5.00 5.99 -3.52
C PRO A 127 6.50 6.13 -3.30
N ASP A 128 7.20 4.99 -3.33
CA ASP A 128 8.63 4.96 -3.61
C ASP A 128 8.79 4.90 -5.12
N LEU A 129 9.32 5.96 -5.71
CA LEU A 129 9.56 5.98 -7.15
C LEU A 129 10.50 4.84 -7.55
N ILE A 130 10.35 4.32 -8.78
CA ILE A 130 11.24 3.26 -9.27
C ILE A 130 12.70 3.77 -9.23
N GLY A 131 13.57 2.97 -8.65
CA GLY A 131 14.96 3.36 -8.34
C GLY A 131 15.20 3.58 -6.85
N PHE A 132 14.16 3.79 -6.04
CA PHE A 132 14.31 4.19 -4.63
C PHE A 132 13.54 3.28 -3.66
N GLY A 133 13.89 3.40 -2.38
CA GLY A 133 13.20 2.74 -1.27
C GLY A 133 12.97 1.24 -1.49
N LYS A 134 11.74 0.80 -1.29
CA LYS A 134 11.31 -0.60 -1.41
C LYS A 134 10.88 -0.99 -2.84
N SER A 135 10.84 -0.03 -3.78
CA SER A 135 10.58 -0.29 -5.19
C SER A 135 11.76 -0.94 -5.89
N ASP A 136 11.50 -1.60 -7.01
CA ASP A 136 12.55 -2.15 -7.87
C ASP A 136 13.40 -1.02 -8.49
N LYS A 137 14.64 -1.34 -8.86
CA LYS A 137 15.65 -0.41 -9.34
C LYS A 137 16.22 -0.92 -10.66
N LEU A 138 16.05 -0.15 -11.73
CA LEU A 138 16.70 -0.48 -13.00
C LEU A 138 18.22 -0.29 -12.89
N LYS A 139 18.98 -1.22 -13.46
CA LYS A 139 20.45 -1.21 -13.41
C LYS A 139 21.08 -0.16 -14.33
N LYS A 140 20.34 0.28 -15.36
CA LYS A 140 20.83 1.23 -16.36
C LYS A 140 20.30 2.63 -16.06
N ASP A 141 21.17 3.59 -15.87
CA ASP A 141 20.82 5.00 -15.62
C ASP A 141 19.99 5.59 -16.78
N SER A 142 20.32 5.23 -18.02
CA SER A 142 19.60 5.70 -19.21
C SER A 142 18.14 5.25 -19.30
N ALA A 143 17.73 4.27 -18.50
CA ALA A 143 16.33 3.84 -18.41
C ALA A 143 15.50 4.77 -17.52
N HIS A 144 16.14 5.56 -16.65
CA HIS A 144 15.48 6.52 -15.76
C HIS A 144 15.29 7.85 -16.50
N THR A 145 14.23 7.97 -17.28
CA THR A 145 13.88 9.21 -17.97
C THR A 145 12.71 9.92 -17.28
N PHE A 146 12.69 11.24 -17.33
CA PHE A 146 11.57 12.04 -16.80
C PHE A 146 10.23 11.59 -17.40
N SER A 147 10.17 11.40 -18.72
CA SER A 147 8.95 11.01 -19.40
C SER A 147 8.40 9.67 -18.92
N TRP A 148 9.28 8.71 -18.67
CA TRP A 148 8.88 7.40 -18.15
C TRP A 148 8.40 7.49 -16.70
N HIS A 149 9.14 8.16 -15.80
CA HIS A 149 8.71 8.36 -14.42
C HIS A 149 7.37 9.10 -14.34
N ARG A 150 7.18 10.12 -15.17
CA ARG A 150 5.90 10.82 -15.30
C ARG A 150 4.77 9.87 -15.72
N GLN A 151 5.02 8.99 -16.70
CA GLN A 151 4.01 8.01 -17.14
C GLN A 151 3.64 7.04 -16.02
N VAL A 152 4.63 6.49 -15.31
CA VAL A 152 4.40 5.62 -14.14
C VAL A 152 3.54 6.34 -13.10
N LEU A 153 3.83 7.60 -12.80
CA LEU A 153 3.08 8.37 -11.81
C LEU A 153 1.63 8.62 -12.26
N LEU A 154 1.41 8.95 -13.52
CA LEU A 154 0.05 9.16 -14.04
C LEU A 154 -0.79 7.88 -13.98
N GLU A 155 -0.23 6.75 -14.41
CA GLU A 155 -0.91 5.44 -14.31
C GLU A 155 -1.18 5.07 -12.85
N PHE A 156 -0.28 5.40 -11.93
CA PHE A 156 -0.45 5.18 -10.50
C PHE A 156 -1.61 6.01 -9.93
N ILE A 157 -1.69 7.30 -10.25
CA ILE A 157 -2.78 8.18 -9.83
C ILE A 157 -4.12 7.65 -10.34
N GLU A 158 -4.18 7.26 -11.60
CA GLU A 158 -5.38 6.70 -12.23
C GLU A 158 -5.77 5.35 -11.58
N ARG A 159 -4.80 4.46 -11.40
CA ARG A 159 -4.99 3.13 -10.81
C ARG A 159 -5.55 3.17 -9.39
N LEU A 160 -5.13 4.16 -8.58
CA LEU A 160 -5.66 4.37 -7.23
C LEU A 160 -6.91 5.24 -7.20
N GLY A 161 -7.37 5.75 -8.34
CA GLY A 161 -8.54 6.62 -8.45
C GLY A 161 -8.43 7.88 -7.61
N LEU A 162 -7.22 8.48 -7.52
CA LEU A 162 -6.99 9.64 -6.67
C LEU A 162 -7.74 10.86 -7.19
N LYS A 163 -8.54 11.47 -6.30
CA LYS A 163 -9.31 12.68 -6.57
C LYS A 163 -8.96 13.75 -5.55
N ARG A 164 -9.02 15.02 -5.95
CA ARG A 164 -8.72 16.16 -5.06
C ARG A 164 -7.37 15.97 -4.34
N VAL A 165 -6.33 15.93 -5.14
CA VAL A 165 -4.96 15.68 -4.70
C VAL A 165 -4.26 16.99 -4.35
N VAL A 166 -3.61 17.01 -3.19
CA VAL A 166 -2.58 18.00 -2.84
C VAL A 166 -1.22 17.33 -3.00
N LEU A 167 -0.37 17.91 -3.83
CA LEU A 167 1.00 17.44 -4.00
C LEU A 167 1.87 17.95 -2.84
N VAL A 168 2.59 17.03 -2.22
CA VAL A 168 3.64 17.31 -1.24
C VAL A 168 4.94 16.81 -1.82
N VAL A 169 5.73 17.72 -2.32
CA VAL A 169 6.91 17.41 -3.13
C VAL A 169 8.20 17.86 -2.45
N GLN A 170 9.27 17.19 -2.77
CA GLN A 170 10.62 17.56 -2.35
C GLN A 170 11.57 17.22 -3.48
N ASP A 171 12.48 18.15 -3.82
CA ASP A 171 13.48 18.01 -4.88
C ASP A 171 12.83 17.64 -6.23
N TRP A 172 13.17 16.51 -6.85
CA TRP A 172 12.60 16.01 -8.11
C TRP A 172 11.19 15.36 -7.99
N GLY A 173 10.65 15.33 -6.80
CA GLY A 173 9.31 14.78 -6.56
C GLY A 173 8.14 15.56 -7.16
#